data_aeccc03753b8c76919d9efdfcc32b32d
#
_entry.id   aeccc03753b8c76919d9efdfcc32b32d
#
_cell.length_a   1.000
_cell.length_b   1.000
_cell.length_c   1.000
_cell.angle_alpha   90.00
_cell.angle_beta   90.00
_cell.angle_gamma   90.00
#
_symmetry.space_group_name_H-M   'P 1'
#
loop_
_entity.id
_entity.type
_entity.pdbx_description
1 polymer ?
#
loop_
_entity_poly.entity_id
_entity_poly.type
_entity_poly.pdbx_seq_one_letter_code
_entity_poly.pdbx_strand_id
1 'polypeptide(L)'
;MNSVNYFPIALKFVLSAEGGFVDNFNDPGQATNQGITQAVYDTYRSSINQPPQSVADITPFDVTQIYRVNYWLAGSCDKILSQVSVCHFNVCVNSGVEQAGKLLQRAAGVAQVDGIVGPNTLTAVNAINPVDLCNQYIQEIKDFYNRLCINAPNFQEFLQGWLNRTADLNNLLISLE
;
A
#
# COMPACT_ATOMS: atom_id res chain seq x y z
N MET A 1 16.02 0.66 -22.36
CA MET A 1 14.68 0.11 -22.13
C MET A 1 13.92 1.11 -21.28
N ASN A 2 12.76 1.60 -21.73
CA ASN A 2 11.94 2.47 -20.88
C ASN A 2 11.39 1.63 -19.72
N SER A 3 11.82 1.91 -18.50
CA SER A 3 11.24 1.29 -17.32
C SER A 3 9.76 1.69 -17.21
N VAL A 4 8.88 0.72 -17.04
CA VAL A 4 7.45 0.99 -16.81
C VAL A 4 7.31 1.78 -15.51
N ASN A 5 6.57 2.88 -15.54
CA ASN A 5 6.22 3.60 -14.32
C ASN A 5 4.95 2.98 -13.71
N TYR A 6 5.14 2.13 -12.71
CA TYR A 6 4.04 1.42 -12.05
C TYR A 6 3.25 2.26 -11.04
N PHE A 7 3.77 3.41 -10.60
CA PHE A 7 3.08 4.23 -9.58
C PHE A 7 1.67 4.67 -9.99
N PRO A 8 1.40 5.20 -11.21
CA PRO A 8 0.04 5.58 -11.59
C PRO A 8 -0.94 4.40 -11.60
N ILE A 9 -0.48 3.21 -11.98
CA ILE A 9 -1.29 1.98 -11.99
C ILE A 9 -1.64 1.59 -10.55
N ALA A 10 -0.63 1.56 -9.67
CA ALA A 10 -0.77 1.23 -8.27
C ALA A 10 -1.71 2.23 -7.54
N LEU A 11 -1.53 3.53 -7.76
CA LEU A 11 -2.36 4.57 -7.17
C LEU A 11 -3.81 4.46 -7.63
N LYS A 12 -4.06 4.24 -8.93
CA LYS A 12 -5.40 4.04 -9.46
C LYS A 12 -6.11 2.86 -8.79
N PHE A 13 -5.40 1.73 -8.62
CA PHE A 13 -5.95 0.55 -7.95
C PHE A 13 -6.33 0.86 -6.50
N VAL A 14 -5.43 1.47 -5.74
CA VAL A 14 -5.68 1.82 -4.34
C VAL A 14 -6.87 2.77 -4.23
N LEU A 15 -6.88 3.87 -4.98
CA LEU A 15 -7.95 4.86 -4.93
C LEU A 15 -9.32 4.31 -5.38
N SER A 16 -9.36 3.28 -6.23
CA SER A 16 -10.62 2.63 -6.62
C SER A 16 -11.31 1.88 -5.46
N ALA A 17 -10.54 1.51 -4.45
CA ALA A 17 -11.04 0.83 -3.25
C ALA A 17 -11.29 1.79 -2.08
N GLU A 18 -10.82 3.03 -2.17
CA GLU A 18 -11.06 4.05 -1.14
C GLU A 18 -12.38 4.77 -1.40
N GLY A 19 -13.09 5.12 -0.31
CA GLY A 19 -14.31 5.93 -0.38
C GLY A 19 -14.05 7.40 -0.73
N GLY A 20 -15.12 8.12 -1.06
CA GLY A 20 -15.11 9.58 -1.16
C GLY A 20 -14.97 10.26 0.21
N PHE A 21 -15.31 11.55 0.25
CA PHE A 21 -15.32 12.32 1.49
C PHE A 21 -16.33 11.76 2.51
N VAL A 22 -15.86 11.49 3.71
CA VAL A 22 -16.65 11.08 4.87
C VAL A 22 -16.29 12.00 6.05
N ASP A 23 -17.30 12.65 6.63
CA ASP A 23 -17.18 13.39 7.87
C ASP A 23 -18.02 12.69 8.93
N ASN A 24 -17.36 11.96 9.81
CA ASN A 24 -18.04 11.26 10.90
C ASN A 24 -17.62 11.87 12.24
N PHE A 25 -18.52 12.66 12.82
CA PHE A 25 -18.33 13.35 14.11
C PHE A 25 -17.96 12.40 15.27
N ASN A 26 -18.25 11.11 15.14
CA ASN A 26 -17.97 10.09 16.16
C ASN A 26 -16.68 9.31 15.88
N ASP A 27 -15.97 9.59 14.78
CA ASP A 27 -14.71 8.92 14.45
C ASP A 27 -13.54 9.75 14.98
N PRO A 28 -12.63 9.17 15.81
CA PRO A 28 -11.41 9.84 16.25
C PRO A 28 -10.51 10.33 15.10
N GLY A 29 -10.68 9.78 13.90
CA GLY A 29 -9.98 10.18 12.68
C GLY A 29 -10.48 11.46 12.03
N GLN A 30 -11.63 12.02 12.47
CA GLN A 30 -12.27 13.19 11.88
C GLN A 30 -12.56 13.03 10.37
N ALA A 31 -12.67 14.16 9.64
CA ALA A 31 -12.94 14.15 8.20
C ALA A 31 -11.84 13.38 7.42
N THR A 32 -12.28 12.52 6.52
CA THR A 32 -11.41 11.71 5.65
C THR A 32 -11.87 11.86 4.20
N ASN A 33 -10.95 12.03 3.28
CA ASN A 33 -11.23 12.07 1.84
C ASN A 33 -10.21 11.23 1.09
N GLN A 34 -10.68 10.32 0.25
CA GLN A 34 -9.84 9.40 -0.53
C GLN A 34 -8.79 8.66 0.33
N GLY A 35 -9.18 8.20 1.53
CA GLY A 35 -8.29 7.52 2.47
C GLY A 35 -7.31 8.44 3.24
N ILE A 36 -7.36 9.76 3.03
CA ILE A 36 -6.49 10.74 3.70
C ILE A 36 -7.29 11.45 4.80
N THR A 37 -6.82 11.35 6.05
CA THR A 37 -7.42 12.05 7.19
C THR A 37 -7.00 13.53 7.21
N GLN A 38 -7.78 14.38 7.90
CA GLN A 38 -7.44 15.79 8.08
C GLN A 38 -6.02 15.95 8.67
N ALA A 39 -5.65 15.16 9.67
CA ALA A 39 -4.33 15.22 10.31
C ALA A 39 -3.18 14.94 9.34
N VAL A 40 -3.35 13.96 8.44
CA VAL A 40 -2.35 13.65 7.39
C VAL A 40 -2.26 14.81 6.40
N TYR A 41 -3.41 15.39 6.02
CA TYR A 41 -3.43 16.53 5.11
C TYR A 41 -2.77 17.78 5.71
N ASP A 42 -3.04 18.08 6.98
CA ASP A 42 -2.41 19.20 7.70
C ASP A 42 -0.88 19.04 7.77
N THR A 43 -0.42 17.83 8.04
CA THR A 43 1.02 17.49 8.03
C THR A 43 1.64 17.75 6.66
N TYR A 44 0.99 17.28 5.60
CA TYR A 44 1.44 17.50 4.22
C TYR A 44 1.46 19.01 3.89
N ARG A 45 0.38 19.76 4.16
CA ARG A 45 0.29 21.21 3.92
C ARG A 45 1.42 21.96 4.63
N SER A 46 1.68 21.61 5.88
CA SER A 46 2.79 22.19 6.66
C SER A 46 4.14 21.90 6.00
N SER A 47 4.37 20.67 5.52
CA SER A 47 5.63 20.27 4.90
C SER A 47 5.96 21.04 3.61
N ILE A 48 4.94 21.56 2.93
CA ILE A 48 5.08 22.37 1.72
C ILE A 48 4.87 23.89 1.97
N ASN A 49 4.91 24.32 3.26
CA ASN A 49 4.70 25.69 3.69
C ASN A 49 3.37 26.32 3.20
N GLN A 50 2.30 25.53 3.16
CA GLN A 50 0.96 25.99 2.83
C GLN A 50 0.09 26.10 4.08
N PRO A 51 -0.87 27.06 4.15
CA PRO A 51 -1.78 27.19 5.28
C PRO A 51 -2.67 25.94 5.41
N PRO A 52 -3.22 25.66 6.61
CA PRO A 52 -4.21 24.60 6.79
C PRO A 52 -5.40 24.77 5.85
N GLN A 53 -5.94 23.63 5.38
CA GLN A 53 -7.10 23.58 4.50
C GLN A 53 -7.93 22.35 4.85
N SER A 54 -9.25 22.41 4.67
CA SER A 54 -10.10 21.22 4.85
C SER A 54 -9.70 20.10 3.90
N VAL A 55 -9.64 18.86 4.41
CA VAL A 55 -9.41 17.68 3.58
C VAL A 55 -10.55 17.44 2.58
N ALA A 56 -11.73 18.05 2.80
CA ALA A 56 -12.82 18.04 1.83
C ALA A 56 -12.40 18.68 0.48
N ASP A 57 -11.50 19.66 0.54
CA ASP A 57 -11.01 20.42 -0.61
C ASP A 57 -9.65 19.92 -1.13
N ILE A 58 -9.22 18.72 -0.71
CA ILE A 58 -7.96 18.14 -1.16
C ILE A 58 -7.93 17.96 -2.68
N THR A 59 -6.85 18.40 -3.32
CA THR A 59 -6.71 18.28 -4.76
C THR A 59 -6.19 16.89 -5.19
N PRO A 60 -6.51 16.44 -6.42
CA PRO A 60 -5.91 15.18 -6.95
C PRO A 60 -4.38 15.19 -6.96
N PHE A 61 -3.79 16.37 -7.10
CA PHE A 61 -2.34 16.54 -7.03
C PHE A 61 -1.84 16.26 -5.61
N ASP A 62 -2.46 16.85 -4.57
CA ASP A 62 -2.07 16.64 -3.18
C ASP A 62 -2.24 15.17 -2.78
N VAL A 63 -3.36 14.54 -3.17
CA VAL A 63 -3.57 13.09 -2.98
C VAL A 63 -2.42 12.30 -3.57
N THR A 64 -2.06 12.57 -4.83
CA THR A 64 -0.95 11.89 -5.51
C THR A 64 0.37 12.06 -4.78
N GLN A 65 0.69 13.27 -4.30
CA GLN A 65 1.93 13.53 -3.57
C GLN A 65 1.96 12.84 -2.21
N ILE A 66 0.85 12.87 -1.45
CA ILE A 66 0.76 12.20 -0.14
C ILE A 66 0.98 10.68 -0.29
N TYR A 67 0.27 10.03 -1.22
CA TYR A 67 0.43 8.60 -1.46
C TYR A 67 1.84 8.25 -1.94
N ARG A 68 2.42 9.11 -2.80
CA ARG A 68 3.78 8.93 -3.28
C ARG A 68 4.81 8.98 -2.16
N VAL A 69 4.75 9.99 -1.30
CA VAL A 69 5.74 10.18 -0.24
C VAL A 69 5.55 9.18 0.88
N ASN A 70 4.31 9.04 1.39
CA ASN A 70 4.04 8.29 2.61
C ASN A 70 4.06 6.77 2.41
N TYR A 71 3.86 6.27 1.18
CA TYR A 71 3.77 4.84 0.92
C TYR A 71 4.69 4.36 -0.21
N TRP A 72 4.69 5.04 -1.39
CA TRP A 72 5.48 4.57 -2.52
C TRP A 72 6.98 4.70 -2.26
N LEU A 73 7.44 5.88 -1.90
CA LEU A 73 8.86 6.12 -1.61
C LEU A 73 9.25 5.54 -0.25
N ALA A 74 8.43 5.71 0.78
CA ALA A 74 8.67 5.14 2.11
C ALA A 74 8.79 3.61 2.08
N GLY A 75 8.00 2.92 1.22
CA GLY A 75 8.08 1.48 0.99
C GLY A 75 9.18 1.07 0.02
N SER A 76 9.97 1.99 -0.54
CA SER A 76 10.97 1.71 -1.59
C SER A 76 10.37 1.05 -2.86
N CYS A 77 9.08 1.28 -3.14
CA CYS A 77 8.40 0.73 -4.32
C CYS A 77 9.05 1.21 -5.64
N ASP A 78 9.63 2.41 -5.65
CA ASP A 78 10.37 3.00 -6.77
C ASP A 78 11.64 2.22 -7.15
N LYS A 79 12.14 1.35 -6.25
CA LYS A 79 13.35 0.52 -6.44
C LYS A 79 13.03 -0.92 -6.82
N ILE A 80 11.75 -1.32 -6.79
CA ILE A 80 11.27 -2.62 -7.25
C ILE A 80 10.98 -2.53 -8.75
N LEU A 81 11.73 -3.26 -9.57
CA LEU A 81 11.80 -3.07 -11.03
C LEU A 81 10.67 -3.75 -11.82
N SER A 82 9.63 -4.24 -11.15
CA SER A 82 8.54 -5.01 -11.76
C SER A 82 7.17 -4.67 -11.17
N GLN A 83 6.11 -5.34 -11.67
CA GLN A 83 4.73 -5.21 -11.15
C GLN A 83 4.61 -5.61 -9.67
N VAL A 84 5.60 -6.26 -9.09
CA VAL A 84 5.68 -6.49 -7.63
C VAL A 84 5.59 -5.18 -6.85
N SER A 85 6.08 -4.06 -7.41
CA SER A 85 5.94 -2.71 -6.82
C SER A 85 4.49 -2.29 -6.62
N VAL A 86 3.57 -2.71 -7.52
CA VAL A 86 2.12 -2.46 -7.41
C VAL A 86 1.55 -3.22 -6.22
N CYS A 87 1.89 -4.51 -6.10
CA CYS A 87 1.51 -5.35 -4.97
C CYS A 87 2.02 -4.76 -3.65
N HIS A 88 3.29 -4.42 -3.60
CA HIS A 88 3.93 -3.88 -2.40
C HIS A 88 3.31 -2.56 -1.95
N PHE A 89 3.06 -1.64 -2.88
CA PHE A 89 2.40 -0.37 -2.59
C PHE A 89 1.00 -0.57 -1.99
N ASN A 90 0.18 -1.47 -2.55
CA ASN A 90 -1.13 -1.77 -1.98
C ASN A 90 -1.02 -2.25 -0.52
N VAL A 91 -0.04 -3.08 -0.20
CA VAL A 91 0.17 -3.56 1.18
C VAL A 91 0.70 -2.44 2.09
N CYS A 92 1.58 -1.56 1.58
CA CYS A 92 2.03 -0.38 2.32
C CYS A 92 0.87 0.51 2.74
N VAL A 93 -0.11 0.72 1.86
CA VAL A 93 -1.29 1.52 2.17
C VAL A 93 -2.19 0.82 3.19
N ASN A 94 -2.46 -0.48 3.00
CA ASN A 94 -3.44 -1.21 3.83
C ASN A 94 -2.93 -1.63 5.20
N SER A 95 -1.64 -1.97 5.31
CA SER A 95 -1.09 -2.60 6.52
C SER A 95 0.10 -1.83 7.10
N GLY A 96 0.46 -0.71 6.47
CA GLY A 96 1.64 0.08 6.83
C GLY A 96 2.93 -0.44 6.21
N VAL A 97 3.89 0.47 6.04
CA VAL A 97 5.15 0.24 5.33
C VAL A 97 5.99 -0.87 5.97
N GLU A 98 6.09 -0.90 7.30
CA GLU A 98 6.87 -1.91 8.03
C GLU A 98 6.29 -3.32 7.83
N GLN A 99 4.96 -3.47 7.98
CA GLN A 99 4.30 -4.76 7.79
C GLN A 99 4.41 -5.22 6.34
N ALA A 100 4.25 -4.31 5.37
CA ALA A 100 4.44 -4.60 3.96
C ALA A 100 5.86 -5.12 3.67
N GLY A 101 6.88 -4.47 4.26
CA GLY A 101 8.27 -4.92 4.17
C GLY A 101 8.47 -6.34 4.70
N LYS A 102 7.87 -6.67 5.86
CA LYS A 102 7.95 -8.03 6.42
C LYS A 102 7.31 -9.08 5.52
N LEU A 103 6.18 -8.79 4.91
CA LEU A 103 5.51 -9.71 4.01
C LEU A 103 6.30 -9.89 2.70
N LEU A 104 6.86 -8.81 2.14
CA LEU A 104 7.71 -8.86 0.96
C LEU A 104 8.99 -9.69 1.21
N GLN A 105 9.62 -9.49 2.37
CA GLN A 105 10.83 -10.24 2.77
C GLN A 105 10.56 -11.73 2.90
N ARG A 106 9.40 -12.12 3.49
CA ARG A 106 8.99 -13.53 3.56
C ARG A 106 8.74 -14.11 2.17
N ALA A 107 7.99 -13.40 1.33
CA ALA A 107 7.72 -13.83 -0.04
C ALA A 107 9.00 -14.00 -0.86
N ALA A 108 10.01 -13.14 -0.65
CA ALA A 108 11.29 -13.22 -1.34
C ALA A 108 12.31 -14.17 -0.67
N GLY A 109 11.94 -14.85 0.42
CA GLY A 109 12.84 -15.77 1.14
C GLY A 109 14.04 -15.08 1.79
N VAL A 110 13.92 -13.79 2.15
CA VAL A 110 15.00 -13.05 2.83
C VAL A 110 15.14 -13.56 4.26
N ALA A 111 16.37 -13.88 4.67
CA ALA A 111 16.62 -14.48 5.98
C ALA A 111 16.27 -13.53 7.16
N GLN A 112 16.49 -12.23 7.00
CA GLN A 112 16.16 -11.22 8.01
C GLN A 112 14.85 -10.52 7.66
N VAL A 113 13.82 -10.76 8.47
CA VAL A 113 12.47 -10.18 8.31
C VAL A 113 12.29 -9.04 9.31
N ASP A 114 12.86 -7.87 9.01
CA ASP A 114 12.82 -6.67 9.85
C ASP A 114 11.81 -5.59 9.37
N GLY A 115 11.25 -5.76 8.17
CA GLY A 115 10.32 -4.81 7.56
C GLY A 115 11.01 -3.66 6.81
N ILE A 116 12.34 -3.62 6.78
CA ILE A 116 13.11 -2.58 6.09
C ILE A 116 13.48 -3.05 4.67
N VAL A 117 12.89 -2.44 3.65
CA VAL A 117 13.18 -2.74 2.25
C VAL A 117 14.47 -2.03 1.82
N GLY A 118 15.60 -2.56 2.31
CA GLY A 118 16.95 -2.08 2.03
C GLY A 118 17.63 -2.83 0.87
N PRO A 119 18.94 -2.57 0.63
CA PRO A 119 19.68 -3.14 -0.50
C PRO A 119 19.62 -4.67 -0.59
N ASN A 120 19.72 -5.38 0.54
CA ASN A 120 19.68 -6.84 0.56
C ASN A 120 18.31 -7.37 0.12
N THR A 121 17.23 -6.77 0.66
CA THR A 121 15.85 -7.09 0.26
C THR A 121 15.63 -6.81 -1.23
N LEU A 122 16.05 -5.64 -1.71
CA LEU A 122 15.89 -5.25 -3.12
C LEU A 122 16.68 -6.16 -4.06
N THR A 123 17.87 -6.60 -3.67
CA THR A 123 18.67 -7.56 -4.45
C THR A 123 17.91 -8.89 -4.59
N ALA A 124 17.37 -9.43 -3.50
CA ALA A 124 16.59 -10.67 -3.53
C ALA A 124 15.32 -10.51 -4.38
N VAL A 125 14.53 -9.45 -4.12
CA VAL A 125 13.27 -9.16 -4.83
C VAL A 125 13.47 -9.02 -6.33
N ASN A 126 14.48 -8.26 -6.76
CA ASN A 126 14.73 -8.00 -8.19
C ASN A 126 15.44 -9.18 -8.91
N ALA A 127 15.88 -10.21 -8.19
CA ALA A 127 16.47 -11.42 -8.76
C ALA A 127 15.44 -12.55 -9.02
N ILE A 128 14.27 -12.50 -8.38
CA ILE A 128 13.21 -13.49 -8.53
C ILE A 128 12.35 -13.15 -9.77
N ASN A 129 11.84 -14.22 -10.45
CA ASN A 129 10.86 -14.01 -11.50
C ASN A 129 9.66 -13.21 -10.95
N PRO A 130 9.26 -12.10 -11.57
CA PRO A 130 8.22 -11.22 -11.03
C PRO A 130 6.86 -11.89 -10.83
N VAL A 131 6.47 -12.83 -11.72
CA VAL A 131 5.21 -13.57 -11.63
C VAL A 131 5.24 -14.50 -10.42
N ASP A 132 6.33 -15.24 -10.24
CA ASP A 132 6.50 -16.15 -9.11
C ASP A 132 6.49 -15.37 -7.78
N LEU A 133 7.17 -14.24 -7.73
CA LEU A 133 7.20 -13.39 -6.54
C LEU A 133 5.83 -12.77 -6.23
N CYS A 134 5.08 -12.33 -7.25
CA CYS A 134 3.70 -11.86 -7.06
C CYS A 134 2.83 -12.95 -6.45
N ASN A 135 2.89 -14.19 -6.95
CA ASN A 135 2.12 -15.32 -6.44
C ASN A 135 2.47 -15.62 -4.97
N GLN A 136 3.76 -15.66 -4.63
CA GLN A 136 4.22 -15.85 -3.26
C GLN A 136 3.77 -14.71 -2.34
N TYR A 137 3.85 -13.46 -2.81
CA TYR A 137 3.45 -12.30 -2.03
C TYR A 137 1.94 -12.25 -1.79
N ILE A 138 1.12 -12.55 -2.79
CA ILE A 138 -0.34 -12.70 -2.65
C ILE A 138 -0.68 -13.76 -1.60
N GLN A 139 0.05 -14.89 -1.56
CA GLN A 139 -0.16 -15.91 -0.55
C GLN A 139 0.22 -15.40 0.86
N GLU A 140 1.35 -14.73 1.02
CA GLU A 140 1.76 -14.13 2.31
C GLU A 140 0.74 -13.09 2.82
N ILE A 141 0.11 -12.30 1.92
CA ILE A 141 -0.95 -11.36 2.27
C ILE A 141 -2.18 -12.10 2.82
N LYS A 142 -2.64 -13.14 2.13
CA LYS A 142 -3.78 -13.95 2.57
C LYS A 142 -3.53 -14.59 3.93
N ASP A 143 -2.35 -15.17 4.10
CA ASP A 143 -1.95 -15.80 5.36
C ASP A 143 -1.83 -14.79 6.51
N PHE A 144 -1.37 -13.59 6.21
CA PHE A 144 -1.33 -12.49 7.18
C PHE A 144 -2.73 -12.11 7.66
N TYR A 145 -3.70 -11.89 6.77
CA TYR A 145 -5.06 -11.55 7.15
C TYR A 145 -5.75 -12.68 7.94
N ASN A 146 -5.55 -13.93 7.54
CA ASN A 146 -6.07 -15.07 8.29
C ASN A 146 -5.47 -15.14 9.70
N ARG A 147 -4.16 -15.00 9.84
CA ARG A 147 -3.50 -14.97 11.17
C ARG A 147 -3.98 -13.79 12.02
N LEU A 148 -4.19 -12.61 11.39
CA LEU A 148 -4.71 -11.44 12.10
C LEU A 148 -6.09 -11.70 12.70
N CYS A 149 -7.01 -12.33 11.96
CA CYS A 149 -8.35 -12.67 12.44
C CYS A 149 -8.34 -13.76 13.49
N ILE A 150 -7.42 -14.74 13.43
CA ILE A 150 -7.23 -15.74 14.48
C ILE A 150 -6.79 -15.09 15.80
N ASN A 151 -5.83 -14.17 15.72
CA ASN A 151 -5.26 -13.51 16.90
C ASN A 151 -6.14 -12.38 17.45
N ALA A 152 -7.00 -11.79 16.62
CA ALA A 152 -7.90 -10.71 16.97
C ALA A 152 -9.26 -10.91 16.27
N PRO A 153 -10.17 -11.69 16.90
CA PRO A 153 -11.47 -12.08 16.31
C PRO A 153 -12.38 -10.90 15.91
N ASN A 154 -12.20 -9.73 16.52
CA ASN A 154 -12.91 -8.51 16.15
C ASN A 154 -12.63 -8.04 14.71
N PHE A 155 -11.60 -8.54 14.06
CA PHE A 155 -11.30 -8.26 12.65
C PHE A 155 -11.98 -9.25 11.67
N GLN A 156 -12.67 -10.27 12.17
CA GLN A 156 -13.28 -11.30 11.34
C GLN A 156 -14.29 -10.73 10.34
N GLU A 157 -14.99 -9.68 10.68
CA GLU A 157 -15.96 -9.02 9.79
C GLU A 157 -15.30 -8.37 8.55
N PHE A 158 -14.04 -7.98 8.65
CA PHE A 158 -13.28 -7.35 7.54
C PHE A 158 -12.58 -8.36 6.63
N LEU A 159 -12.40 -9.61 7.08
CA LEU A 159 -11.58 -10.62 6.39
C LEU A 159 -12.02 -10.81 4.94
N GLN A 160 -13.32 -10.95 4.68
CA GLN A 160 -13.84 -11.17 3.33
C GLN A 160 -13.52 -9.99 2.41
N GLY A 161 -13.64 -8.75 2.90
CA GLY A 161 -13.28 -7.54 2.16
C GLY A 161 -11.80 -7.51 1.79
N TRP A 162 -10.90 -7.85 2.73
CA TRP A 162 -9.47 -7.92 2.48
C TRP A 162 -9.10 -9.01 1.48
N LEU A 163 -9.74 -10.18 1.55
CA LEU A 163 -9.50 -11.27 0.60
C LEU A 163 -10.02 -10.92 -0.80
N ASN A 164 -11.17 -10.26 -0.93
CA ASN A 164 -11.69 -9.77 -2.20
C ASN A 164 -10.74 -8.75 -2.83
N ARG A 165 -10.29 -7.73 -2.06
CA ARG A 165 -9.29 -6.76 -2.53
C ARG A 165 -7.98 -7.45 -2.95
N THR A 166 -7.56 -8.50 -2.24
CA THR A 166 -6.37 -9.28 -2.60
C THR A 166 -6.57 -10.05 -3.91
N ALA A 167 -7.78 -10.56 -4.17
CA ALA A 167 -8.12 -11.22 -5.43
C ALA A 167 -8.13 -10.23 -6.60
N ASP A 168 -8.71 -9.04 -6.42
CA ASP A 168 -8.70 -7.97 -7.43
C ASP A 168 -7.27 -7.50 -7.75
N LEU A 169 -6.42 -7.37 -6.72
CA LEU A 169 -5.00 -7.08 -6.89
C LEU A 169 -4.32 -8.16 -7.72
N ASN A 170 -4.56 -9.43 -7.42
CA ASN A 170 -3.99 -10.54 -8.18
C ASN A 170 -4.42 -10.50 -9.67
N ASN A 171 -5.69 -10.22 -9.95
CA ASN A 171 -6.19 -10.07 -11.32
C ASN A 171 -5.49 -8.91 -12.05
N LEU A 172 -5.26 -7.77 -11.37
CA LEU A 172 -4.49 -6.67 -11.92
C LEU A 172 -3.05 -7.10 -12.25
N LEU A 173 -2.36 -7.79 -11.31
CA LEU A 173 -0.97 -8.23 -11.51
C LEU A 173 -0.83 -9.16 -12.71
N ILE A 174 -1.76 -10.10 -12.91
CA ILE A 174 -1.81 -10.98 -14.09
C ILE A 174 -1.95 -10.16 -15.40
N SER A 175 -2.72 -9.08 -15.36
CA SER A 175 -2.90 -8.21 -16.54
C SER A 175 -1.67 -7.38 -16.91
N LEU A 176 -0.66 -7.33 -16.03
CA LEU A 176 0.60 -6.58 -16.22
C LEU A 176 1.77 -7.49 -16.67
N GLU A 177 1.53 -8.79 -16.85
CA GLU A 177 2.49 -9.77 -17.39
C GLU A 177 2.66 -9.59 -18.90
#